data_633395a3dcba44e3b3db15c5105af5bb
#
_entry.id   633395a3dcba44e3b3db15c5105af5bb
#
_cell.length_a   1.000
_cell.length_b   1.000
_cell.length_c   1.000
_cell.angle_alpha   90.00
_cell.angle_beta   90.00
_cell.angle_gamma   90.00
#
_symmetry.space_group_name_H-M   'P 1'
#
loop_
_entity.id
_entity.type
_entity.pdbx_description
1 polymer ?
#
loop_
_entity_poly.entity_id
_entity_poly.type
_entity_poly.pdbx_seq_one_letter_code
_entity_poly.pdbx_strand_id
1 'polypeptide(L)'
;MVGVYSSDCNVIGSIPDYGVLLDYICEKYKAKEDSGFVFRTQKTVERFDKAVESGILRFENNQHESLFISSISGDDFSLAEKMIILFWQMIYANKLFEKLTRNVFMPAMYQGRITIDAQEGLSYLRQLQQEEPESLPWAESTLSTTASKYLSILKKLGLADGSIKKTILHPTVSDKLFVYFIRWALTAEPKNRTLENPYLYFGFYDRDSLIAKLKKIDHILFWDINQLGYDIIIELKDYE
;
A
#
# COMPACT_ATOMS: atom_id res chain seq x y z
N MET A 1 22.41 -14.80 7.53
CA MET A 1 21.66 -14.29 6.34
C MET A 1 20.58 -13.37 6.86
N VAL A 2 20.44 -12.18 6.30
CA VAL A 2 19.34 -11.27 6.66
C VAL A 2 18.08 -11.82 5.97
N GLY A 3 17.02 -12.10 6.72
CA GLY A 3 15.76 -12.58 6.16
C GLY A 3 15.22 -11.65 5.08
N VAL A 4 14.51 -12.19 4.10
CA VAL A 4 13.92 -11.42 2.98
C VAL A 4 12.84 -10.45 3.48
N TYR A 5 12.16 -10.77 4.59
CA TYR A 5 11.11 -9.95 5.19
C TYR A 5 11.67 -9.09 6.32
N SER A 6 11.27 -7.83 6.34
CA SER A 6 11.62 -6.88 7.40
C SER A 6 10.49 -6.73 8.42
N SER A 7 10.85 -6.44 9.68
CA SER A 7 9.89 -6.14 10.75
C SER A 7 9.41 -4.68 10.77
N ASP A 8 9.58 -3.95 9.68
CA ASP A 8 9.24 -2.52 9.57
C ASP A 8 7.76 -2.26 9.84
N CYS A 9 6.87 -3.22 9.51
CA CYS A 9 5.46 -3.17 9.88
C CYS A 9 5.24 -2.94 11.39
N ASN A 10 6.15 -3.44 12.25
CA ASN A 10 6.03 -3.24 13.69
C ASN A 10 6.30 -1.80 14.10
N VAL A 11 7.23 -1.13 13.43
CA VAL A 11 7.56 0.28 13.66
C VAL A 11 6.47 1.15 13.05
N ILE A 12 6.15 0.98 11.78
CA ILE A 12 5.13 1.74 11.05
C ILE A 12 3.77 1.58 11.72
N GLY A 13 3.37 0.37 12.11
CA GLY A 13 2.13 0.10 12.82
C GLY A 13 2.07 0.70 14.24
N SER A 14 3.18 1.17 14.78
CA SER A 14 3.25 1.84 16.08
C SER A 14 3.14 3.36 15.99
N ILE A 15 3.26 3.95 14.80
CA ILE A 15 3.10 5.41 14.58
C ILE A 15 1.65 5.78 14.93
N PRO A 16 1.43 6.77 15.81
CA PRO A 16 0.07 7.08 16.26
C PRO A 16 -0.81 7.68 15.18
N ASP A 17 -0.27 8.55 14.34
CA ASP A 17 -0.99 9.33 13.34
C ASP A 17 -0.26 9.27 11.98
N TYR A 18 -0.99 8.88 10.93
CA TYR A 18 -0.44 8.79 9.58
C TYR A 18 -0.51 10.11 8.81
N GLY A 19 -1.30 11.08 9.27
CA GLY A 19 -1.21 12.45 8.77
C GLY A 19 0.17 13.03 9.05
N VAL A 20 0.63 12.89 10.30
CA VAL A 20 1.98 13.29 10.71
C VAL A 20 3.09 12.48 10.00
N LEU A 21 2.84 11.20 9.69
CA LEU A 21 3.75 10.39 8.88
C LEU A 21 3.90 10.95 7.46
N LEU A 22 2.79 11.34 6.83
CA LEU A 22 2.82 11.97 5.49
C LEU A 22 3.58 13.30 5.52
N ASP A 23 3.32 14.13 6.55
CA ASP A 23 4.04 15.39 6.74
C ASP A 23 5.55 15.17 6.89
N TYR A 24 5.96 14.17 7.67
CA TYR A 24 7.37 13.77 7.81
C TYR A 24 8.00 13.34 6.47
N ILE A 25 7.27 12.57 5.66
CA ILE A 25 7.76 12.17 4.33
C ILE A 25 7.91 13.41 3.44
N CYS A 26 6.92 14.31 3.43
CA CYS A 26 6.98 15.55 2.66
C CYS A 26 8.17 16.45 3.07
N GLU A 27 8.45 16.58 4.37
CA GLU A 27 9.62 17.31 4.88
C GLU A 27 10.92 16.69 4.38
N LYS A 28 11.05 15.36 4.44
CA LYS A 28 12.24 14.64 3.95
C LYS A 28 12.54 14.92 2.46
N TYR A 29 11.51 15.16 1.67
CA TYR A 29 11.62 15.54 0.26
C TYR A 29 11.59 17.07 0.04
N LYS A 30 11.69 17.87 1.11
CA LYS A 30 11.63 19.34 1.08
C LYS A 30 10.34 19.89 0.42
N ALA A 31 9.29 19.09 0.44
CA ALA A 31 7.98 19.48 -0.04
C ALA A 31 7.14 20.18 1.06
N LYS A 32 7.64 20.21 2.30
CA LYS A 32 7.06 20.89 3.48
C LYS A 32 8.18 21.32 4.44
N GLU A 33 8.01 22.45 5.16
CA GLU A 33 9.09 23.00 5.98
C GLU A 33 9.20 22.40 7.39
N ASP A 34 8.11 21.88 7.97
CA ASP A 34 8.10 21.29 9.34
C ASP A 34 6.97 20.26 9.46
N SER A 35 7.32 19.03 9.83
CA SER A 35 6.35 17.94 10.06
C SER A 35 5.74 17.97 11.46
N GLY A 36 6.29 18.74 12.39
CA GLY A 36 5.89 18.71 13.80
C GLY A 36 6.17 17.37 14.51
N PHE A 37 6.97 16.49 13.90
CA PHE A 37 7.25 15.17 14.45
C PHE A 37 8.36 15.25 15.52
N VAL A 38 7.99 15.06 16.79
CA VAL A 38 8.93 15.11 17.89
C VAL A 38 9.22 13.71 18.43
N PHE A 39 10.45 13.30 18.33
CA PHE A 39 10.94 12.03 18.89
C PHE A 39 11.57 12.23 20.26
N ARG A 40 11.38 11.25 21.15
CA ARG A 40 11.94 11.29 22.52
C ARG A 40 13.44 11.04 22.57
N THR A 41 13.99 10.28 21.63
CA THR A 41 15.42 9.92 21.57
C THR A 41 15.91 9.78 20.14
N GLN A 42 17.19 10.05 19.89
CA GLN A 42 17.84 9.89 18.59
C GLN A 42 17.74 8.46 18.07
N LYS A 43 17.90 7.44 18.93
CA LYS A 43 17.77 6.03 18.54
C LYS A 43 16.36 5.70 18.02
N THR A 44 15.34 6.37 18.54
CA THR A 44 13.96 6.23 18.05
C THR A 44 13.80 6.85 16.66
N VAL A 45 14.44 8.00 16.42
CA VAL A 45 14.50 8.65 15.10
C VAL A 45 15.11 7.71 14.07
N GLU A 46 16.31 7.20 14.32
CA GLU A 46 17.05 6.33 13.42
C GLU A 46 16.26 5.06 13.05
N ARG A 47 15.63 4.44 14.06
CA ARG A 47 14.79 3.25 13.85
C ARG A 47 13.55 3.56 13.01
N PHE A 48 12.93 4.70 13.25
CA PHE A 48 11.78 5.18 12.52
C PHE A 48 12.15 5.51 11.07
N ASP A 49 13.19 6.29 10.88
CA ASP A 49 13.73 6.67 9.57
C ASP A 49 14.01 5.44 8.70
N LYS A 50 14.74 4.47 9.27
CA LYS A 50 15.03 3.21 8.59
C LYS A 50 13.76 2.46 8.19
N ALA A 51 12.75 2.42 9.07
CA ALA A 51 11.50 1.72 8.77
C ALA A 51 10.67 2.43 7.69
N VAL A 52 10.68 3.76 7.67
CA VAL A 52 10.04 4.57 6.62
C VAL A 52 10.77 4.38 5.29
N GLU A 53 12.10 4.47 5.28
CA GLU A 53 12.90 4.25 4.07
C GLU A 53 12.72 2.85 3.49
N SER A 54 12.78 1.81 4.31
CA SER A 54 12.66 0.43 3.83
C SER A 54 11.24 -0.03 3.57
N GLY A 55 10.25 0.53 4.26
CA GLY A 55 8.86 0.07 4.19
C GLY A 55 7.93 0.98 3.39
N ILE A 56 8.38 2.18 2.99
CA ILE A 56 7.57 3.16 2.25
C ILE A 56 8.35 3.79 1.10
N LEU A 57 9.58 4.27 1.32
CA LEU A 57 10.34 5.09 0.38
C LEU A 57 11.22 4.25 -0.56
N ARG A 58 10.67 3.15 -1.08
CA ARG A 58 11.27 2.38 -2.16
C ARG A 58 10.45 2.58 -3.42
N PHE A 59 11.12 2.80 -4.52
CA PHE A 59 10.49 3.09 -5.80
C PHE A 59 11.14 2.27 -6.91
N GLU A 60 10.40 1.97 -7.96
CA GLU A 60 10.91 1.29 -9.15
C GLU A 60 11.85 2.21 -9.95
N ASN A 61 11.47 3.49 -10.03
CA ASN A 61 12.18 4.51 -10.79
C ASN A 61 11.78 5.93 -10.32
N ASN A 62 12.41 6.95 -10.87
CA ASN A 62 12.16 8.36 -10.55
C ASN A 62 10.70 8.79 -10.86
N GLN A 63 10.07 8.20 -11.87
CA GLN A 63 8.67 8.51 -12.21
C GLN A 63 7.72 8.02 -11.10
N HIS A 64 7.98 6.80 -10.58
CA HIS A 64 7.22 6.26 -9.45
C HIS A 64 7.38 7.14 -8.19
N GLU A 65 8.62 7.56 -7.89
CA GLU A 65 8.93 8.46 -6.77
C GLU A 65 8.20 9.80 -6.92
N SER A 66 8.36 10.46 -8.06
CA SER A 66 7.71 11.76 -8.33
C SER A 66 6.20 11.68 -8.26
N LEU A 67 5.60 10.61 -8.80
CA LEU A 67 4.16 10.38 -8.75
C LEU A 67 3.66 10.27 -7.30
N PHE A 68 4.35 9.50 -6.46
CA PHE A 68 3.98 9.35 -5.04
C PHE A 68 4.15 10.67 -4.27
N ILE A 69 5.33 11.28 -4.34
CA ILE A 69 5.65 12.48 -3.56
C ILE A 69 4.74 13.65 -3.95
N SER A 70 4.52 13.92 -5.24
CA SER A 70 3.64 15.00 -5.68
C SER A 70 2.20 14.79 -5.20
N SER A 71 1.73 13.54 -5.18
CA SER A 71 0.35 13.23 -4.77
C SER A 71 0.11 13.38 -3.27
N ILE A 72 1.10 13.10 -2.42
CA ILE A 72 0.95 13.27 -0.97
C ILE A 72 1.24 14.70 -0.51
N SER A 73 2.10 15.46 -1.20
CA SER A 73 2.46 16.84 -0.85
C SER A 73 1.48 17.88 -1.40
N GLY A 74 0.87 17.65 -2.56
CA GLY A 74 -0.09 18.55 -3.18
C GLY A 74 -1.47 18.53 -2.51
N ASP A 75 -2.34 19.45 -2.92
CA ASP A 75 -3.72 19.58 -2.43
C ASP A 75 -4.74 18.82 -3.28
N ASP A 76 -4.25 18.06 -4.23
CA ASP A 76 -5.06 17.35 -5.21
C ASP A 76 -5.90 16.21 -4.63
N PHE A 77 -5.46 15.61 -3.55
CA PHE A 77 -6.10 14.50 -2.87
C PHE A 77 -6.44 14.86 -1.43
N SER A 78 -7.63 14.46 -0.99
CA SER A 78 -8.03 14.53 0.42
C SER A 78 -7.13 13.65 1.29
N LEU A 79 -7.10 13.89 2.60
CA LEU A 79 -6.33 13.07 3.54
C LEU A 79 -6.71 11.57 3.42
N ALA A 80 -8.00 11.26 3.28
CA ALA A 80 -8.46 9.88 3.10
C ALA A 80 -7.91 9.24 1.81
N GLU A 81 -7.86 9.98 0.70
CA GLU A 81 -7.28 9.50 -0.55
C GLU A 81 -5.76 9.35 -0.43
N LYS A 82 -5.07 10.26 0.26
CA LYS A 82 -3.62 10.13 0.55
C LYS A 82 -3.32 8.89 1.40
N MET A 83 -4.23 8.47 2.30
CA MET A 83 -4.08 7.19 3.02
C MET A 83 -4.17 5.99 2.07
N ILE A 84 -5.01 6.03 1.06
CA ILE A 84 -5.09 4.96 0.04
C ILE A 84 -3.86 4.98 -0.87
N ILE A 85 -3.36 6.15 -1.24
CA ILE A 85 -2.09 6.29 -1.95
C ILE A 85 -0.93 5.69 -1.14
N LEU A 86 -0.87 5.98 0.16
CA LEU A 86 0.12 5.40 1.07
C LEU A 86 -0.03 3.87 1.18
N PHE A 87 -1.26 3.34 1.21
CA PHE A 87 -1.51 1.91 1.20
C PHE A 87 -0.90 1.24 -0.02
N TRP A 88 -1.13 1.75 -1.23
CA TRP A 88 -0.55 1.20 -2.45
C TRP A 88 0.98 1.30 -2.43
N GLN A 89 1.53 2.41 -1.98
CA GLN A 89 2.97 2.59 -1.86
C GLN A 89 3.60 1.59 -0.88
N MET A 90 2.95 1.31 0.25
CA MET A 90 3.41 0.29 1.20
C MET A 90 3.34 -1.12 0.62
N ILE A 91 2.38 -1.43 -0.23
CA ILE A 91 2.30 -2.72 -0.96
C ILE A 91 3.53 -2.90 -1.84
N TYR A 92 3.94 -1.86 -2.56
CA TYR A 92 5.14 -1.91 -3.38
C TYR A 92 6.41 -2.02 -2.53
N ALA A 93 6.57 -1.16 -1.54
CA ALA A 93 7.82 -1.00 -0.80
C ALA A 93 8.09 -2.14 0.21
N ASN A 94 7.04 -2.77 0.77
CA ASN A 94 7.15 -3.73 1.86
C ASN A 94 6.55 -5.09 1.48
N LYS A 95 7.42 -6.04 1.15
CA LYS A 95 7.03 -7.39 0.73
C LYS A 95 6.16 -8.12 1.74
N LEU A 96 6.39 -7.95 3.06
CA LEU A 96 5.58 -8.63 4.08
C LEU A 96 4.19 -8.01 4.18
N PHE A 97 4.10 -6.68 4.08
CA PHE A 97 2.83 -5.98 4.02
C PHE A 97 2.02 -6.39 2.78
N GLU A 98 2.69 -6.50 1.62
CA GLU A 98 2.09 -7.00 0.37
C GLU A 98 1.55 -8.43 0.55
N LYS A 99 2.35 -9.36 1.08
CA LYS A 99 1.96 -10.75 1.31
C LYS A 99 0.75 -10.87 2.24
N LEU A 100 0.76 -10.17 3.39
CA LEU A 100 -0.36 -10.13 4.32
C LEU A 100 -1.61 -9.53 3.67
N THR A 101 -1.45 -8.45 2.92
CA THR A 101 -2.56 -7.79 2.24
C THR A 101 -3.18 -8.70 1.18
N ARG A 102 -2.36 -9.32 0.34
CA ARG A 102 -2.80 -10.21 -0.74
C ARG A 102 -3.51 -11.47 -0.23
N ASN A 103 -3.04 -12.06 0.87
CA ASN A 103 -3.51 -13.38 1.31
C ASN A 103 -4.48 -13.32 2.49
N VAL A 104 -4.59 -12.17 3.19
CA VAL A 104 -5.48 -12.06 4.36
C VAL A 104 -6.53 -10.97 4.13
N PHE A 105 -6.14 -9.73 3.87
CA PHE A 105 -7.08 -8.60 3.79
C PHE A 105 -7.91 -8.60 2.50
N MET A 106 -7.25 -8.65 1.32
CA MET A 106 -7.97 -8.56 0.04
C MET A 106 -8.95 -9.71 -0.19
N PRO A 107 -8.62 -10.98 0.13
CA PRO A 107 -9.61 -12.06 0.05
C PRO A 107 -10.80 -11.84 0.97
N ALA A 108 -10.59 -11.40 2.22
CA ALA A 108 -11.67 -11.12 3.16
C ALA A 108 -12.59 -10.01 2.62
N MET A 109 -12.00 -8.96 2.06
CA MET A 109 -12.74 -7.84 1.47
C MET A 109 -13.53 -8.27 0.22
N TYR A 110 -12.91 -8.99 -0.74
CA TYR A 110 -13.58 -9.44 -1.96
C TYR A 110 -14.67 -10.49 -1.72
N GLN A 111 -14.56 -11.27 -0.64
CA GLN A 111 -15.61 -12.19 -0.20
C GLN A 111 -16.76 -11.48 0.56
N GLY A 112 -16.68 -10.17 0.74
CA GLY A 112 -17.71 -9.40 1.46
C GLY A 112 -17.73 -9.69 2.97
N ARG A 113 -16.60 -10.13 3.54
CA ARG A 113 -16.53 -10.35 5.00
C ARG A 113 -16.62 -9.02 5.74
N ILE A 114 -17.33 -9.06 6.86
CA ILE A 114 -17.54 -7.86 7.70
C ILE A 114 -16.34 -7.59 8.60
N THR A 115 -15.64 -8.64 9.04
CA THR A 115 -14.59 -8.49 10.05
C THR A 115 -13.33 -9.28 9.70
N ILE A 116 -12.21 -8.81 10.24
CA ILE A 116 -10.89 -9.45 10.22
C ILE A 116 -10.24 -9.33 11.59
N ASP A 117 -9.43 -10.31 12.00
CA ASP A 117 -8.72 -10.28 13.27
C ASP A 117 -7.23 -10.68 13.16
N ALA A 118 -6.48 -10.46 14.24
CA ALA A 118 -5.04 -10.70 14.24
C ALA A 118 -4.67 -12.20 14.12
N GLN A 119 -5.58 -13.12 14.48
CA GLN A 119 -5.31 -14.56 14.39
C GLN A 119 -5.22 -15.01 12.93
N GLU A 120 -5.96 -14.39 12.04
CA GLU A 120 -5.88 -14.67 10.60
C GLU A 120 -4.51 -14.28 10.04
N GLY A 121 -4.05 -13.07 10.38
CA GLY A 121 -2.70 -12.63 10.01
C GLY A 121 -1.60 -13.51 10.63
N LEU A 122 -1.77 -13.90 11.89
CA LEU A 122 -0.82 -14.79 12.58
C LEU A 122 -0.80 -16.20 11.95
N SER A 123 -1.96 -16.73 11.62
CA SER A 123 -2.05 -18.05 10.96
C SER A 123 -1.35 -18.04 9.60
N TYR A 124 -1.55 -16.98 8.82
CA TYR A 124 -0.85 -16.80 7.55
C TYR A 124 0.67 -16.65 7.75
N LEU A 125 1.12 -15.87 8.74
CA LEU A 125 2.56 -15.70 9.00
C LEU A 125 3.24 -17.01 9.44
N ARG A 126 2.54 -17.86 10.20
CA ARG A 126 3.04 -19.20 10.56
C ARG A 126 3.17 -20.09 9.34
N GLN A 127 2.17 -20.08 8.44
CA GLN A 127 2.25 -20.79 7.18
C GLN A 127 3.42 -20.30 6.34
N LEU A 128 3.55 -18.99 6.15
CA LEU A 128 4.65 -18.38 5.41
C LEU A 128 6.02 -18.75 6.00
N GLN A 129 6.14 -18.80 7.33
CA GLN A 129 7.36 -19.25 8.00
C GLN A 129 7.69 -20.72 7.73
N GLN A 130 6.68 -21.58 7.62
CA GLN A 130 6.90 -23.00 7.27
C GLN A 130 7.32 -23.15 5.80
N GLU A 131 6.76 -22.34 4.90
CA GLU A 131 7.09 -22.36 3.47
C GLU A 131 8.45 -21.71 3.18
N GLU A 132 8.78 -20.63 3.89
CA GLU A 132 9.99 -19.83 3.69
C GLU A 132 10.77 -19.60 5.01
N PRO A 133 11.27 -20.63 5.68
CA PRO A 133 11.85 -20.51 7.03
C PRO A 133 13.09 -19.60 7.09
N GLU A 134 13.90 -19.57 6.04
CA GLU A 134 15.08 -18.70 5.97
C GLU A 134 14.70 -17.22 5.74
N SER A 135 13.57 -16.97 5.09
CA SER A 135 13.09 -15.61 4.81
C SER A 135 12.39 -14.98 6.01
N LEU A 136 11.81 -15.80 6.90
CA LEU A 136 11.05 -15.36 8.08
C LEU A 136 11.51 -16.07 9.37
N PRO A 137 12.78 -15.95 9.80
CA PRO A 137 13.34 -16.65 10.96
C PRO A 137 12.92 -15.97 12.29
N TRP A 138 11.63 -15.74 12.50
CA TRP A 138 11.14 -14.93 13.62
C TRP A 138 10.57 -15.82 14.74
N ALA A 139 10.74 -15.33 16.00
CA ALA A 139 10.07 -15.92 17.14
C ALA A 139 8.55 -15.72 17.07
N GLU A 140 7.78 -16.61 17.69
CA GLU A 140 6.30 -16.54 17.73
C GLU A 140 5.78 -15.21 18.25
N SER A 141 6.45 -14.60 19.23
CA SER A 141 6.10 -13.28 19.75
C SER A 141 6.23 -12.18 18.70
N THR A 142 7.21 -12.29 17.79
CA THR A 142 7.40 -11.34 16.69
C THR A 142 6.31 -11.51 15.63
N LEU A 143 5.94 -12.75 15.28
CA LEU A 143 4.84 -13.04 14.35
C LEU A 143 3.52 -12.47 14.89
N SER A 144 3.20 -12.74 16.16
CA SER A 144 1.99 -12.23 16.82
C SER A 144 1.95 -10.69 16.86
N THR A 145 3.09 -10.07 17.20
CA THR A 145 3.20 -8.60 17.18
C THR A 145 2.98 -8.06 15.78
N THR A 146 3.59 -8.67 14.77
CA THR A 146 3.47 -8.24 13.36
C THR A 146 2.03 -8.34 12.86
N ALA A 147 1.32 -9.44 13.17
CA ALA A 147 -0.08 -9.59 12.82
C ALA A 147 -0.96 -8.50 13.44
N SER A 148 -0.73 -8.19 14.72
CA SER A 148 -1.46 -7.12 15.43
C SER A 148 -1.13 -5.73 14.86
N LYS A 149 0.14 -5.46 14.52
CA LYS A 149 0.58 -4.19 13.94
C LYS A 149 0.08 -4.01 12.51
N TYR A 150 0.02 -5.10 11.73
CA TYR A 150 -0.60 -5.08 10.41
C TYR A 150 -2.04 -4.58 10.45
N LEU A 151 -2.88 -5.10 11.35
CA LEU A 151 -4.24 -4.62 11.52
C LEU A 151 -4.30 -3.15 12.02
N SER A 152 -3.32 -2.74 12.81
CA SER A 152 -3.20 -1.34 13.23
C SER A 152 -2.87 -0.42 12.06
N ILE A 153 -2.06 -0.88 11.11
CA ILE A 153 -1.78 -0.17 9.85
C ILE A 153 -3.07 -0.03 9.04
N LEU A 154 -3.80 -1.13 8.79
CA LEU A 154 -5.06 -1.08 8.05
C LEU A 154 -6.07 -0.09 8.65
N LYS A 155 -6.16 -0.04 10.00
CA LYS A 155 -7.01 0.93 10.68
C LYS A 155 -6.59 2.38 10.40
N LYS A 156 -5.30 2.68 10.47
CA LYS A 156 -4.77 4.03 10.24
C LYS A 156 -4.87 4.47 8.79
N LEU A 157 -4.85 3.50 7.87
CA LEU A 157 -5.10 3.74 6.46
C LEU A 157 -6.58 3.89 6.10
N GLY A 158 -7.49 3.78 7.10
CA GLY A 158 -8.93 3.88 6.86
C GLY A 158 -9.55 2.66 6.18
N LEU A 159 -8.85 1.52 6.15
CA LEU A 159 -9.33 0.27 5.55
C LEU A 159 -9.98 -0.68 6.56
N ALA A 160 -9.84 -0.37 7.84
CA ALA A 160 -10.48 -1.13 8.93
C ALA A 160 -10.79 -0.22 10.11
N ASP A 161 -11.75 -0.60 10.96
CA ASP A 161 -12.02 0.09 12.23
C ASP A 161 -12.32 -0.91 13.36
N GLY A 162 -12.30 -0.44 14.58
CA GLY A 162 -12.53 -1.24 15.78
C GLY A 162 -11.26 -1.45 16.62
N SER A 163 -11.38 -2.26 17.68
CA SER A 163 -10.29 -2.55 18.63
C SER A 163 -9.64 -3.92 18.38
N ILE A 164 -10.19 -4.99 18.92
CA ILE A 164 -9.66 -6.36 18.82
C ILE A 164 -10.03 -6.97 17.47
N LYS A 165 -11.31 -7.10 17.18
CA LYS A 165 -11.85 -7.42 15.86
C LYS A 165 -11.98 -6.14 15.05
N LYS A 166 -11.49 -6.14 13.83
CA LYS A 166 -11.61 -5.00 12.93
C LYS A 166 -12.76 -5.20 11.97
N THR A 167 -13.62 -4.20 11.86
CA THR A 167 -14.61 -4.12 10.77
C THR A 167 -13.87 -3.69 9.51
N ILE A 168 -14.03 -4.42 8.41
CA ILE A 168 -13.47 -4.08 7.11
C ILE A 168 -14.23 -2.88 6.55
N LEU A 169 -13.51 -1.86 6.12
CA LEU A 169 -14.06 -0.68 5.47
C LEU A 169 -13.74 -0.74 3.97
N HIS A 170 -14.74 -0.42 3.14
CA HIS A 170 -14.58 -0.34 1.70
C HIS A 170 -14.24 1.11 1.32
N PRO A 171 -13.05 1.40 0.81
CA PRO A 171 -12.69 2.76 0.44
C PRO A 171 -13.46 3.22 -0.79
N THR A 172 -13.84 4.49 -0.80
CA THR A 172 -14.38 5.13 -2.01
C THR A 172 -13.20 5.60 -2.87
N VAL A 173 -13.10 5.05 -4.07
CA VAL A 173 -12.08 5.42 -5.05
C VAL A 173 -12.71 6.39 -6.06
N SER A 174 -12.40 7.68 -5.92
CA SER A 174 -12.80 8.73 -6.87
C SER A 174 -12.20 8.46 -8.26
N ASP A 175 -12.73 9.08 -9.32
CA ASP A 175 -12.17 8.94 -10.66
C ASP A 175 -10.72 9.43 -10.72
N LYS A 176 -10.41 10.52 -10.02
CA LYS A 176 -9.04 11.05 -9.91
C LYS A 176 -8.09 10.07 -9.21
N LEU A 177 -8.54 9.48 -8.08
CA LEU A 177 -7.77 8.48 -7.36
C LEU A 177 -7.60 7.20 -8.18
N PHE A 178 -8.59 6.83 -9.00
CA PHE A 178 -8.49 5.71 -9.92
C PHE A 178 -7.45 5.95 -11.03
N VAL A 179 -7.41 7.17 -11.59
CA VAL A 179 -6.37 7.55 -12.57
C VAL A 179 -4.98 7.46 -11.93
N TYR A 180 -4.82 7.96 -10.72
CA TYR A 180 -3.58 7.80 -9.95
C TYR A 180 -3.22 6.31 -9.79
N PHE A 181 -4.18 5.47 -9.35
CA PHE A 181 -3.98 4.04 -9.13
C PHE A 181 -3.45 3.32 -10.38
N ILE A 182 -4.06 3.54 -11.54
CA ILE A 182 -3.63 2.92 -12.80
C ILE A 182 -2.20 3.38 -13.15
N ARG A 183 -1.91 4.67 -13.05
CA ARG A 183 -0.57 5.21 -13.28
C ARG A 183 0.45 4.60 -12.34
N TRP A 184 0.12 4.54 -11.05
CA TRP A 184 0.97 3.92 -10.05
C TRP A 184 1.24 2.45 -10.36
N ALA A 185 0.21 1.64 -10.62
CA ALA A 185 0.36 0.22 -10.88
C ALA A 185 1.24 -0.08 -12.12
N LEU A 186 1.06 0.70 -13.20
CA LEU A 186 1.84 0.55 -14.43
C LEU A 186 3.26 1.11 -14.29
N THR A 187 3.50 2.06 -13.42
CA THR A 187 4.82 2.60 -13.14
C THR A 187 5.60 1.70 -12.17
N ALA A 188 4.90 1.08 -11.22
CA ALA A 188 5.47 0.10 -10.28
C ALA A 188 5.85 -1.24 -10.94
N GLU A 189 5.17 -1.62 -12.03
CA GLU A 189 5.49 -2.82 -12.83
C GLU A 189 5.43 -2.48 -14.33
N PRO A 190 6.43 -1.76 -14.85
CA PRO A 190 6.40 -1.22 -16.21
C PRO A 190 6.48 -2.29 -17.31
N LYS A 191 6.92 -3.51 -16.94
CA LYS A 191 7.01 -4.64 -17.87
C LYS A 191 5.68 -5.34 -18.12
N ASN A 192 4.70 -5.13 -17.22
CA ASN A 192 3.38 -5.74 -17.34
C ASN A 192 2.29 -4.65 -17.42
N ARG A 193 1.94 -4.27 -18.64
CA ARG A 193 0.91 -3.27 -18.94
C ARG A 193 -0.46 -3.90 -19.23
N THR A 194 -0.67 -5.15 -18.85
CA THR A 194 -1.92 -5.87 -19.06
C THR A 194 -2.76 -5.93 -17.78
N LEU A 195 -3.97 -6.48 -17.88
CA LEU A 195 -4.81 -6.75 -16.70
C LEU A 195 -4.20 -7.79 -15.74
N GLU A 196 -3.15 -8.49 -16.16
CA GLU A 196 -2.39 -9.41 -15.30
C GLU A 196 -1.29 -8.71 -14.48
N ASN A 197 -1.23 -7.38 -14.51
CA ASN A 197 -0.35 -6.62 -13.63
C ASN A 197 -0.70 -6.93 -12.16
N PRO A 198 0.27 -7.43 -11.36
CA PRO A 198 0.01 -7.93 -10.00
C PRO A 198 -0.52 -6.86 -9.03
N TYR A 199 -0.26 -5.58 -9.32
CA TYR A 199 -0.72 -4.48 -8.49
C TYR A 199 -2.17 -4.09 -8.73
N LEU A 200 -2.75 -4.42 -9.90
CA LEU A 200 -4.17 -4.15 -10.18
C LEU A 200 -5.12 -4.88 -9.22
N TYR A 201 -4.68 -6.00 -8.65
CA TYR A 201 -5.42 -6.72 -7.61
C TYR A 201 -5.74 -5.87 -6.37
N PHE A 202 -4.95 -4.84 -6.09
CA PHE A 202 -5.11 -3.98 -4.91
C PHE A 202 -5.98 -2.73 -5.17
N GLY A 203 -6.61 -2.64 -6.33
CA GLY A 203 -7.45 -1.50 -6.73
C GLY A 203 -8.85 -1.47 -6.14
N PHE A 204 -9.23 -2.48 -5.34
CA PHE A 204 -10.57 -2.62 -4.76
C PHE A 204 -11.69 -2.86 -5.80
N TYR A 205 -11.33 -3.34 -6.98
CA TYR A 205 -12.25 -3.71 -8.06
C TYR A 205 -12.12 -5.19 -8.40
N ASP A 206 -13.24 -5.87 -8.65
CA ASP A 206 -13.21 -7.10 -9.41
C ASP A 206 -12.82 -6.83 -10.88
N ARG A 207 -12.50 -7.90 -11.64
CA ARG A 207 -12.01 -7.77 -13.01
C ARG A 207 -12.98 -7.00 -13.92
N ASP A 208 -14.27 -7.29 -13.85
CA ASP A 208 -15.26 -6.70 -14.74
C ASP A 208 -15.50 -5.22 -14.41
N SER A 209 -15.59 -4.89 -13.13
CA SER A 209 -15.67 -3.51 -12.64
C SER A 209 -14.43 -2.69 -13.00
N LEU A 210 -13.24 -3.28 -12.93
CA LEU A 210 -11.99 -2.65 -13.35
C LEU A 210 -12.02 -2.32 -14.85
N ILE A 211 -12.40 -3.30 -15.69
CA ILE A 211 -12.51 -3.11 -17.15
C ILE A 211 -13.54 -2.03 -17.48
N ALA A 212 -14.72 -2.07 -16.84
CA ALA A 212 -15.76 -1.08 -17.06
C ALA A 212 -15.26 0.33 -16.71
N LYS A 213 -14.55 0.48 -15.59
CA LYS A 213 -14.01 1.75 -15.15
C LYS A 213 -12.87 2.25 -16.05
N LEU A 214 -11.99 1.36 -16.53
CA LEU A 214 -10.94 1.70 -17.51
C LEU A 214 -11.50 2.20 -18.84
N LYS A 215 -12.65 1.67 -19.29
CA LYS A 215 -13.32 2.05 -20.54
C LYS A 215 -14.20 3.29 -20.41
N LYS A 216 -14.32 3.88 -19.23
CA LYS A 216 -15.11 5.10 -19.01
C LYS A 216 -14.50 6.26 -19.83
N ILE A 217 -15.36 7.02 -20.54
CA ILE A 217 -14.95 8.11 -21.48
C ILE A 217 -13.98 9.09 -20.81
N ASP A 218 -14.23 9.48 -19.56
CA ASP A 218 -13.40 10.43 -18.82
C ASP A 218 -11.95 9.96 -18.64
N HIS A 219 -11.69 8.65 -18.79
CA HIS A 219 -10.35 8.08 -18.64
C HIS A 219 -9.59 7.94 -19.97
N ILE A 220 -10.24 8.07 -21.12
CA ILE A 220 -9.59 7.98 -22.44
C ILE A 220 -8.50 9.04 -22.62
N LEU A 221 -8.58 10.15 -21.90
CA LEU A 221 -7.55 11.19 -21.90
C LEU A 221 -6.24 10.74 -21.24
N PHE A 222 -6.27 9.70 -20.41
CA PHE A 222 -5.14 9.28 -19.57
C PHE A 222 -4.41 8.05 -20.09
N TRP A 223 -5.09 7.22 -20.89
CA TRP A 223 -4.52 6.00 -21.48
C TRP A 223 -5.28 5.56 -22.74
N ASP A 224 -4.60 4.77 -23.55
CA ASP A 224 -5.21 3.99 -24.62
C ASP A 224 -5.42 2.55 -24.14
N ILE A 225 -6.50 1.94 -24.62
CA ILE A 225 -6.83 0.53 -24.33
C ILE A 225 -6.77 -0.23 -25.65
N ASN A 226 -5.79 -1.13 -25.77
CA ASN A 226 -5.65 -2.04 -26.89
C ASN A 226 -6.11 -3.43 -26.46
N GLN A 227 -7.11 -3.97 -27.16
CA GLN A 227 -7.60 -5.33 -26.90
C GLN A 227 -7.05 -6.29 -27.95
N LEU A 228 -6.29 -7.29 -27.52
CA LEU A 228 -5.76 -8.38 -28.33
C LEU A 228 -6.35 -9.71 -27.81
N GLY A 229 -7.46 -10.13 -28.41
CA GLY A 229 -8.20 -11.31 -27.93
C GLY A 229 -8.79 -11.10 -26.54
N TYR A 230 -8.32 -11.88 -25.56
CA TYR A 230 -8.72 -11.76 -24.15
C TYR A 230 -7.84 -10.79 -23.35
N ASP A 231 -6.71 -10.37 -23.92
CA ASP A 231 -5.78 -9.48 -23.24
C ASP A 231 -6.14 -8.02 -23.49
N ILE A 232 -6.12 -7.24 -22.42
CA ILE A 232 -6.27 -5.79 -22.46
C ILE A 232 -4.92 -5.19 -22.07
N ILE A 233 -4.36 -4.40 -22.99
CA ILE A 233 -3.13 -3.64 -22.80
C ILE A 233 -3.51 -2.20 -22.50
N ILE A 234 -2.90 -1.61 -21.47
CA ILE A 234 -3.13 -0.24 -21.02
C ILE A 234 -1.86 0.56 -21.30
N GLU A 235 -1.94 1.54 -22.18
CA GLU A 235 -0.83 2.43 -22.54
C GLU A 235 -1.10 3.83 -21.98
N LEU A 236 -0.28 4.26 -21.03
CA LEU A 236 -0.39 5.61 -20.46
C LEU A 236 -0.08 6.65 -21.53
N LYS A 237 -0.88 7.71 -21.54
CA LYS A 237 -0.59 8.90 -22.33
C LYS A 237 0.31 9.82 -21.52
N ASP A 238 1.35 10.35 -22.17
CA ASP A 238 2.16 11.40 -21.59
C ASP A 238 1.31 12.66 -21.49
N TYR A 239 1.21 13.22 -20.29
CA TYR A 239 0.72 14.58 -20.11
C TYR A 239 1.92 15.51 -20.13
N GLU A 240 1.93 16.40 -21.10
CA GLU A 240 2.75 17.62 -21.01
C GLU A 240 2.23 18.54 -19.89
#